data_b8ee59da9edb6f76f02df727aa2ce82d
#
_entry.id   b8ee59da9edb6f76f02df727aa2ce82d
#
_cell.length_a   1.000
_cell.length_b   1.000
_cell.length_c   1.000
_cell.angle_alpha   90.00
_cell.angle_beta   90.00
_cell.angle_gamma   90.00
#
_symmetry.space_group_name_H-M   'P 1'
#
loop_
_entity.id
_entity.type
_entity.pdbx_description
1 polymer ?
#
loop_
_entity_poly.entity_id
_entity_poly.type
_entity_poly.pdbx_seq_one_letter_code
_entity_poly.pdbx_strand_id
1 'polypeptide(L)'
;MPQKLRCEVAEVLNHGEGVYSVFLKVDSPAPRFLPGQFLHLALDEYKPGDFWPDSHTFSIASPPTERQVLRITYAVKGLFTGRMEKELRPGHPVWVKLPYGEFVVDNNQAACLLAGGTGVTAFTAFLGGLAAERTCGVHLFYGARHPGLLIYRPEVETAAQRCPALSVHLFAEQGAEKTGCMPGRITPEVVFGFMTDPLAVLFYLAGPPEMMKVLVPGLQERGVPAHRIVTDAWE
;
A
#
# COMPACT_ATOMS: atom_id res chain seq x y z
N MET A 1 -3.06 7.32 20.70
CA MET A 1 -1.84 8.12 20.47
C MET A 1 -0.76 7.26 19.85
N PRO A 2 0.04 7.78 18.92
CA PRO A 2 1.17 7.04 18.35
C PRO A 2 2.18 6.61 19.42
N GLN A 3 2.68 5.38 19.30
CA GLN A 3 3.68 4.82 20.20
C GLN A 3 5.02 4.71 19.46
N LYS A 4 6.10 4.86 20.21
CA LYS A 4 7.47 4.69 19.72
C LYS A 4 7.95 3.31 20.16
N LEU A 5 8.43 2.49 19.22
CA LEU A 5 8.87 1.13 19.46
C LEU A 5 10.25 0.92 18.85
N ARG A 6 11.09 0.17 19.55
CA ARG A 6 12.27 -0.43 18.95
C ARG A 6 11.84 -1.69 18.21
N CYS A 7 12.40 -1.88 17.04
CA CYS A 7 12.21 -3.06 16.21
C CYS A 7 13.55 -3.64 15.80
N GLU A 8 13.54 -4.89 15.43
CA GLU A 8 14.65 -5.56 14.77
C GLU A 8 14.22 -6.02 13.39
N VAL A 9 15.04 -5.78 12.39
CA VAL A 9 14.79 -6.32 11.03
C VAL A 9 14.85 -7.83 11.09
N ALA A 10 13.73 -8.50 10.88
CA ALA A 10 13.66 -9.96 10.84
C ALA A 10 14.05 -10.50 9.47
N GLU A 11 13.58 -9.83 8.41
CA GLU A 11 13.80 -10.25 7.02
C GLU A 11 13.79 -9.05 6.08
N VAL A 12 14.55 -9.15 5.01
CA VAL A 12 14.55 -8.22 3.87
C VAL A 12 14.38 -9.02 2.59
N LEU A 13 13.30 -8.75 1.85
CA LEU A 13 13.06 -9.34 0.53
C LEU A 13 13.41 -8.31 -0.55
N ASN A 14 14.33 -8.66 -1.43
CA ASN A 14 14.67 -7.88 -2.61
C ASN A 14 13.82 -8.36 -3.79
N HIS A 15 12.95 -7.48 -4.31
CA HIS A 15 12.08 -7.76 -5.46
C HIS A 15 12.69 -7.35 -6.81
N GLY A 16 13.92 -6.85 -6.79
CA GLY A 16 14.57 -6.27 -7.96
C GLY A 16 14.24 -4.78 -8.16
N GLU A 17 14.98 -4.13 -9.06
CA GLU A 17 14.82 -2.71 -9.45
C GLU A 17 14.71 -1.73 -8.26
N GLY A 18 15.43 -2.02 -7.17
CA GLY A 18 15.44 -1.18 -5.98
C GLY A 18 14.15 -1.24 -5.15
N VAL A 19 13.32 -2.29 -5.31
CA VAL A 19 12.11 -2.51 -4.52
C VAL A 19 12.36 -3.56 -3.45
N TYR A 20 12.02 -3.22 -2.20
CA TYR A 20 12.28 -4.07 -1.03
C TYR A 20 11.06 -4.16 -0.11
N SER A 21 10.80 -5.36 0.43
CA SER A 21 9.94 -5.54 1.60
C SER A 21 10.77 -5.83 2.84
N VAL A 22 10.44 -5.20 3.95
CA VAL A 22 11.14 -5.37 5.24
C VAL A 22 10.13 -5.81 6.30
N PHE A 23 10.50 -6.87 7.00
CA PHE A 23 9.74 -7.39 8.13
C PHE A 23 10.42 -6.96 9.42
N LEU A 24 9.68 -6.25 10.26
CA LEU A 24 10.14 -5.63 11.49
C LEU A 24 9.54 -6.37 12.68
N LYS A 25 10.34 -7.14 13.40
CA LYS A 25 9.93 -7.74 14.67
C LYS A 25 9.94 -6.67 15.74
N VAL A 26 8.82 -6.51 16.45
CA VAL A 26 8.70 -5.55 17.55
C VAL A 26 8.98 -6.22 18.90
N ASP A 27 9.63 -5.50 19.81
CA ASP A 27 9.96 -6.00 21.16
C ASP A 27 8.68 -6.22 22.01
N SER A 28 7.61 -5.46 21.71
CA SER A 28 6.28 -5.62 22.32
C SER A 28 5.21 -5.45 21.25
N PRO A 29 4.02 -6.07 21.39
CA PRO A 29 2.98 -5.99 20.36
C PRO A 29 2.70 -4.54 19.95
N ALA A 30 2.75 -4.25 18.65
CA ALA A 30 2.44 -2.93 18.11
C ALA A 30 1.06 -2.44 18.57
N PRO A 31 0.83 -1.14 18.72
CA PRO A 31 -0.49 -0.59 19.00
C PRO A 31 -1.48 -1.01 17.92
N ARG A 32 -2.77 -0.97 18.24
CA ARG A 32 -3.81 -1.21 17.23
C ARG A 32 -3.74 -0.13 16.16
N PHE A 33 -3.84 -0.52 14.92
CA PHE A 33 -3.91 0.36 13.76
C PHE A 33 -5.02 -0.10 12.81
N LEU A 34 -5.45 0.79 11.94
CA LEU A 34 -6.42 0.53 10.89
C LEU A 34 -5.72 0.28 9.56
N PRO A 35 -6.30 -0.56 8.66
CA PRO A 35 -5.79 -0.74 7.31
C PRO A 35 -5.67 0.59 6.56
N GLY A 36 -4.51 0.84 5.96
CA GLY A 36 -4.18 2.09 5.26
C GLY A 36 -3.38 3.09 6.10
N GLN A 37 -3.29 2.90 7.42
CA GLN A 37 -2.41 3.71 8.25
C GLN A 37 -0.94 3.41 8.01
N PHE A 38 -0.08 4.38 8.37
CA PHE A 38 1.35 4.33 8.16
C PHE A 38 2.14 4.47 9.46
N LEU A 39 3.42 4.18 9.38
CA LEU A 39 4.40 4.40 10.44
C LEU A 39 5.52 5.35 9.95
N HIS A 40 6.17 6.01 10.90
CA HIS A 40 7.47 6.64 10.69
C HIS A 40 8.56 5.64 11.07
N LEU A 41 9.51 5.39 10.18
CA LEU A 41 10.70 4.56 10.44
C LEU A 41 11.93 5.46 10.52
N ALA A 42 12.71 5.31 11.59
CA ALA A 42 14.00 5.93 11.78
C ALA A 42 15.09 4.85 11.78
N LEU A 43 16.20 5.13 11.11
CA LEU A 43 17.38 4.26 11.07
C LEU A 43 18.32 4.51 12.25
N ASP A 44 18.35 5.76 12.73
CA ASP A 44 19.21 6.17 13.82
C ASP A 44 18.55 5.89 15.18
N GLU A 45 19.37 5.63 16.21
CA GLU A 45 18.90 5.28 17.54
C GLU A 45 18.02 6.38 18.15
N TYR A 46 16.86 5.99 18.69
CA TYR A 46 16.03 6.83 19.53
C TYR A 46 16.17 6.45 21.00
N LYS A 47 16.49 7.42 21.85
CA LYS A 47 16.48 7.26 23.31
C LYS A 47 15.26 7.99 23.91
N PRO A 48 14.57 7.39 24.91
CA PRO A 48 13.48 8.06 25.60
C PRO A 48 13.93 9.42 26.17
N GLY A 49 13.22 10.48 25.83
CA GLY A 49 13.55 11.85 26.21
C GLY A 49 14.20 12.67 25.10
N ASP A 50 14.77 12.04 24.10
CA ASP A 50 15.38 12.73 22.98
C ASP A 50 14.34 13.15 21.93
N PHE A 51 14.76 14.02 20.99
CA PHE A 51 13.99 14.30 19.79
C PHE A 51 13.90 13.05 18.92
N TRP A 52 12.76 12.90 18.19
CA TRP A 52 12.60 11.83 17.25
C TRP A 52 13.59 12.00 16.08
N PRO A 53 14.35 10.95 15.70
CA PRO A 53 15.34 11.05 14.63
C PRO A 53 14.73 11.34 13.26
N ASP A 54 15.59 11.64 12.28
CA ASP A 54 15.19 11.67 10.87
C ASP A 54 14.50 10.36 10.48
N SER A 55 13.35 10.48 9.84
CA SER A 55 12.48 9.33 9.59
C SER A 55 11.64 9.51 8.33
N HIS A 56 11.30 8.40 7.69
CA HIS A 56 10.39 8.38 6.55
C HIS A 56 9.11 7.63 6.88
N THR A 57 8.04 7.98 6.17
CA THR A 57 6.73 7.37 6.30
C THR A 57 6.60 6.15 5.38
N PHE A 58 5.99 5.08 5.91
CA PHE A 58 5.70 3.86 5.14
C PHE A 58 4.35 3.30 5.56
N SER A 59 3.50 2.97 4.58
CA SER A 59 2.24 2.29 4.83
C SER A 59 2.49 0.96 5.55
N ILE A 60 1.68 0.63 6.56
CA ILE A 60 1.77 -0.65 7.28
C ILE A 60 1.14 -1.72 6.39
N ALA A 61 1.97 -2.55 5.76
CA ALA A 61 1.54 -3.55 4.80
C ALA A 61 1.08 -4.86 5.43
N SER A 62 1.42 -5.12 6.70
CA SER A 62 0.94 -6.28 7.45
C SER A 62 -0.49 -6.08 7.94
N PRO A 63 -1.28 -7.18 8.10
CA PRO A 63 -2.64 -7.07 8.62
C PRO A 63 -2.63 -6.60 10.10
N PRO A 64 -3.69 -5.87 10.56
CA PRO A 64 -3.78 -5.37 11.94
C PRO A 64 -3.83 -6.47 13.02
N THR A 65 -4.07 -7.71 12.63
CA THR A 65 -4.04 -8.90 13.50
C THR A 65 -2.62 -9.34 13.81
N GLU A 66 -1.64 -9.03 12.93
CA GLU A 66 -0.22 -9.34 13.12
C GLU A 66 0.49 -8.17 13.78
N ARG A 67 0.55 -8.21 15.13
CA ARG A 67 1.11 -7.12 15.92
C ARG A 67 2.53 -7.40 16.43
N GLN A 68 3.09 -8.57 16.13
CA GLN A 68 4.45 -8.97 16.51
C GLN A 68 5.46 -8.66 15.40
N VAL A 69 4.98 -8.64 14.14
CA VAL A 69 5.80 -8.33 12.97
C VAL A 69 5.06 -7.31 12.12
N LEU A 70 5.70 -6.18 11.86
CA LEU A 70 5.22 -5.17 10.92
C LEU A 70 5.91 -5.37 9.58
N ARG A 71 5.17 -5.24 8.48
CA ARG A 71 5.73 -5.24 7.13
C ARG A 71 5.61 -3.86 6.52
N ILE A 72 6.69 -3.39 5.92
CA ILE A 72 6.72 -2.22 5.04
C ILE A 72 7.32 -2.63 3.69
N THR A 73 7.00 -1.88 2.66
CA THR A 73 7.62 -2.05 1.34
C THR A 73 7.94 -0.70 0.76
N TYR A 74 9.13 -0.57 0.15
CA TYR A 74 9.59 0.70 -0.39
C TYR A 74 10.32 0.50 -1.72
N ALA A 75 10.38 1.57 -2.50
CA ALA A 75 11.28 1.71 -3.63
C ALA A 75 12.40 2.69 -3.27
N VAL A 76 13.62 2.41 -3.72
CA VAL A 76 14.75 3.32 -3.55
C VAL A 76 14.55 4.53 -4.47
N LYS A 77 14.32 5.71 -3.87
CA LYS A 77 14.06 6.95 -4.61
C LYS A 77 14.93 8.14 -4.16
N GLY A 78 15.52 8.07 -2.96
CA GLY A 78 16.23 9.20 -2.37
C GLY A 78 17.26 8.78 -1.33
N LEU A 79 17.80 9.77 -0.61
CA LEU A 79 18.88 9.54 0.35
C LEU A 79 18.46 8.57 1.48
N PHE A 80 17.27 8.75 2.03
CA PHE A 80 16.79 7.91 3.15
C PHE A 80 16.59 6.45 2.71
N THR A 81 15.86 6.22 1.62
CA THR A 81 15.66 4.86 1.08
C THR A 81 16.93 4.24 0.53
N GLY A 82 17.90 5.05 0.05
CA GLY A 82 19.23 4.59 -0.30
C GLY A 82 20.08 4.18 0.92
N ARG A 83 19.87 4.79 2.10
CA ARG A 83 20.43 4.30 3.37
C ARG A 83 19.78 3.00 3.77
N MET A 84 18.45 2.88 3.68
CA MET A 84 17.73 1.64 3.98
C MET A 84 18.27 0.46 3.17
N GLU A 85 18.46 0.63 1.86
CA GLU A 85 19.03 -0.40 0.97
C GLU A 85 20.40 -0.90 1.45
N LYS A 86 21.25 0.00 1.94
CA LYS A 86 22.63 -0.31 2.37
C LYS A 86 22.69 -0.89 3.80
N GLU A 87 21.85 -0.40 4.68
CA GLU A 87 21.97 -0.64 6.12
C GLU A 87 21.05 -1.78 6.59
N LEU A 88 19.84 -1.92 6.02
CA LEU A 88 18.87 -2.90 6.50
C LEU A 88 19.29 -4.34 6.15
N ARG A 89 19.44 -5.15 7.17
CA ARG A 89 19.73 -6.59 7.11
C ARG A 89 19.17 -7.26 8.36
N PRO A 90 18.91 -8.55 8.35
CA PRO A 90 18.45 -9.26 9.55
C PRO A 90 19.32 -8.94 10.78
N GLY A 91 18.67 -8.66 11.90
CA GLY A 91 19.31 -8.24 13.15
C GLY A 91 19.54 -6.73 13.28
N HIS A 92 19.38 -5.92 12.20
CA HIS A 92 19.58 -4.47 12.28
C HIS A 92 18.48 -3.82 13.14
N PRO A 93 18.83 -2.99 14.15
CA PRO A 93 17.84 -2.28 14.94
C PRO A 93 17.31 -1.07 14.17
N VAL A 94 15.99 -0.83 14.26
CA VAL A 94 15.33 0.36 13.77
C VAL A 94 14.28 0.84 14.76
N TRP A 95 13.82 2.06 14.63
CA TRP A 95 12.79 2.63 15.49
C TRP A 95 11.58 3.02 14.66
N VAL A 96 10.39 2.68 15.17
CA VAL A 96 9.14 3.04 14.51
C VAL A 96 8.24 3.84 15.43
N LYS A 97 7.46 4.72 14.85
CA LYS A 97 6.43 5.48 15.53
C LYS A 97 5.13 5.34 14.76
N LEU A 98 4.10 4.76 15.39
CA LEU A 98 2.85 4.39 14.73
C LEU A 98 1.67 4.37 15.74
N PRO A 99 0.37 4.34 15.27
CA PRO A 99 -0.04 4.54 13.89
C PRO A 99 -0.27 6.01 13.55
N TYR A 100 -0.24 6.34 12.27
CA TYR A 100 -0.58 7.66 11.72
C TYR A 100 -1.47 7.51 10.49
N GLY A 101 -2.09 8.61 10.08
CA GLY A 101 -2.84 8.73 8.84
C GLY A 101 -4.33 8.45 8.98
N GLU A 102 -5.08 9.11 8.08
CA GLU A 102 -6.54 9.01 7.96
C GLU A 102 -6.96 8.31 6.65
N PHE A 103 -6.01 7.83 5.87
CA PHE A 103 -6.25 7.06 4.66
C PHE A 103 -6.69 5.64 5.04
N VAL A 104 -7.98 5.51 5.35
CA VAL A 104 -8.58 4.24 5.79
C VAL A 104 -9.71 3.87 4.85
N VAL A 105 -9.64 2.67 4.26
CA VAL A 105 -10.71 2.17 3.38
C VAL A 105 -11.93 1.79 4.22
N ASP A 106 -13.09 2.38 3.90
CA ASP A 106 -14.34 2.06 4.58
C ASP A 106 -14.82 0.64 4.21
N ASN A 107 -14.97 -0.20 5.22
CA ASN A 107 -15.43 -1.58 5.05
C ASN A 107 -16.91 -1.69 4.68
N ASN A 108 -17.70 -0.65 4.88
CA ASN A 108 -19.16 -0.68 4.74
C ASN A 108 -19.64 -0.11 3.41
N GLN A 109 -18.74 0.36 2.54
CA GLN A 109 -19.06 0.97 1.27
C GLN A 109 -18.37 0.26 0.11
N ALA A 110 -18.95 0.39 -1.07
CA ALA A 110 -18.28 -0.03 -2.31
C ALA A 110 -17.07 0.85 -2.57
N ALA A 111 -15.96 0.24 -2.95
CA ALA A 111 -14.67 0.92 -3.10
C ALA A 111 -13.97 0.58 -4.42
N CYS A 112 -13.31 1.57 -5.00
CA CYS A 112 -12.39 1.41 -6.11
C CYS A 112 -10.98 1.80 -5.62
N LEU A 113 -10.08 0.83 -5.59
CA LEU A 113 -8.70 0.97 -5.14
C LEU A 113 -7.79 1.07 -6.36
N LEU A 114 -7.08 2.18 -6.50
CA LEU A 114 -6.17 2.45 -7.62
C LEU A 114 -4.74 2.47 -7.10
N ALA A 115 -3.99 1.43 -7.40
CA ALA A 115 -2.64 1.20 -6.87
C ALA A 115 -1.57 1.26 -7.96
N GLY A 116 -0.54 2.06 -7.77
CA GLY A 116 0.64 2.12 -8.64
C GLY A 116 1.92 1.69 -7.93
N GLY A 117 2.58 0.63 -8.43
CA GLY A 117 3.83 0.14 -7.85
C GLY A 117 3.73 -0.17 -6.36
N THR A 118 4.62 0.40 -5.55
CA THR A 118 4.60 0.21 -4.08
C THR A 118 3.41 0.86 -3.39
N GLY A 119 2.65 1.74 -4.06
CA GLY A 119 1.40 2.30 -3.50
C GLY A 119 0.35 1.26 -3.13
N VAL A 120 0.42 0.04 -3.69
CA VAL A 120 -0.44 -1.08 -3.28
C VAL A 120 -0.36 -1.38 -1.78
N THR A 121 0.74 -1.04 -1.10
CA THR A 121 0.92 -1.27 0.35
C THR A 121 -0.13 -0.58 1.21
N ALA A 122 -0.67 0.53 0.76
CA ALA A 122 -1.78 1.22 1.44
C ALA A 122 -3.05 0.37 1.51
N PHE A 123 -3.18 -0.63 0.64
CA PHE A 123 -4.36 -1.50 0.54
C PHE A 123 -4.14 -2.92 1.05
N THR A 124 -2.91 -3.38 1.22
CA THR A 124 -2.60 -4.79 1.55
C THR A 124 -3.25 -5.24 2.86
N ALA A 125 -3.17 -4.41 3.90
CA ALA A 125 -3.81 -4.68 5.19
C ALA A 125 -5.35 -4.79 5.09
N PHE A 126 -5.97 -3.96 4.26
CA PHE A 126 -7.42 -4.01 3.97
C PHE A 126 -7.77 -5.28 3.20
N LEU A 127 -7.06 -5.57 2.11
CA LEU A 127 -7.29 -6.76 1.27
C LEU A 127 -7.10 -8.05 2.07
N GLY A 128 -6.09 -8.09 2.94
CA GLY A 128 -5.85 -9.21 3.85
C GLY A 128 -6.98 -9.45 4.86
N GLY A 129 -7.70 -8.39 5.25
CA GLY A 129 -8.83 -8.42 6.18
C GLY A 129 -10.21 -8.61 5.55
N LEU A 130 -10.32 -8.69 4.21
CA LEU A 130 -11.61 -8.85 3.55
C LEU A 130 -12.26 -10.18 3.93
N ALA A 131 -13.51 -10.12 4.39
CA ALA A 131 -14.33 -11.29 4.73
C ALA A 131 -15.03 -11.86 3.49
N ALA A 132 -15.29 -13.17 3.51
CA ALA A 132 -16.01 -13.85 2.42
C ALA A 132 -17.47 -13.36 2.27
N GLU A 133 -18.07 -12.94 3.38
CA GLU A 133 -19.47 -12.49 3.48
C GLU A 133 -19.66 -11.03 3.06
N ARG A 134 -18.59 -10.33 2.67
CA ARG A 134 -18.68 -8.93 2.23
C ARG A 134 -19.62 -8.81 1.04
N THR A 135 -20.59 -7.91 1.12
CA THR A 135 -21.58 -7.64 0.07
C THR A 135 -21.26 -6.41 -0.77
N CYS A 136 -20.57 -5.42 -0.20
CA CYS A 136 -20.15 -4.22 -0.93
C CYS A 136 -18.98 -4.52 -1.87
N GLY A 137 -19.14 -4.25 -3.15
CA GLY A 137 -18.12 -4.50 -4.16
C GLY A 137 -16.84 -3.74 -3.91
N VAL A 138 -15.71 -4.38 -4.21
CA VAL A 138 -14.39 -3.77 -4.24
C VAL A 138 -13.75 -4.04 -5.58
N HIS A 139 -13.30 -2.99 -6.26
CA HIS A 139 -12.46 -3.11 -7.44
C HIS A 139 -11.03 -2.71 -7.07
N LEU A 140 -10.06 -3.56 -7.33
CA LEU A 140 -8.65 -3.23 -7.24
C LEU A 140 -8.06 -3.15 -8.64
N PHE A 141 -7.57 -1.98 -9.02
CA PHE A 141 -6.72 -1.78 -10.20
C PHE A 141 -5.29 -1.63 -9.73
N TYR A 142 -4.44 -2.60 -10.02
CA TYR A 142 -3.05 -2.63 -9.59
C TYR A 142 -2.11 -2.65 -10.78
N GLY A 143 -1.32 -1.60 -10.94
CA GLY A 143 -0.40 -1.39 -12.04
C GLY A 143 1.05 -1.34 -11.61
N ALA A 144 1.95 -1.86 -12.46
CA ALA A 144 3.39 -1.75 -12.33
C ALA A 144 4.05 -1.59 -13.72
N ARG A 145 5.36 -1.27 -13.75
CA ARG A 145 6.10 -1.19 -15.01
C ARG A 145 6.14 -2.51 -15.77
N HIS A 146 6.32 -3.61 -15.08
CA HIS A 146 6.27 -4.97 -15.64
C HIS A 146 5.70 -5.95 -14.59
N PRO A 147 5.24 -7.15 -15.02
CA PRO A 147 4.56 -8.10 -14.14
C PRO A 147 5.36 -8.55 -12.91
N GLY A 148 6.69 -8.62 -13.01
CA GLY A 148 7.56 -8.98 -11.87
C GLY A 148 7.55 -7.97 -10.73
N LEU A 149 7.12 -6.72 -10.97
CA LEU A 149 6.95 -5.69 -9.94
C LEU A 149 5.52 -5.61 -9.38
N LEU A 150 4.61 -6.49 -9.79
CA LEU A 150 3.33 -6.71 -9.10
C LEU A 150 3.57 -7.59 -7.85
N ILE A 151 4.42 -7.11 -6.95
CA ILE A 151 5.01 -7.87 -5.85
C ILE A 151 3.99 -8.42 -4.84
N TYR A 152 2.79 -7.85 -4.79
CA TYR A 152 1.66 -8.32 -3.97
C TYR A 152 0.61 -9.09 -4.76
N ARG A 153 0.91 -9.49 -6.00
CA ARG A 153 -0.01 -10.25 -6.84
C ARG A 153 -0.51 -11.54 -6.16
N PRO A 154 0.34 -12.38 -5.53
CA PRO A 154 -0.13 -13.60 -4.88
C PRO A 154 -1.13 -13.33 -3.74
N GLU A 155 -0.86 -12.32 -2.92
CA GLU A 155 -1.74 -11.92 -1.82
C GLU A 155 -3.08 -11.36 -2.31
N VAL A 156 -3.03 -10.57 -3.37
CA VAL A 156 -4.22 -9.97 -4.00
C VAL A 156 -5.10 -11.04 -4.64
N GLU A 157 -4.51 -11.99 -5.38
CA GLU A 157 -5.22 -13.11 -5.99
C GLU A 157 -5.83 -14.03 -4.91
N THR A 158 -5.11 -14.29 -3.83
CA THR A 158 -5.62 -15.03 -2.68
C THR A 158 -6.81 -14.32 -2.02
N ALA A 159 -6.73 -13.01 -1.86
CA ALA A 159 -7.84 -12.21 -1.32
C ALA A 159 -9.09 -12.29 -2.22
N ALA A 160 -8.91 -12.24 -3.55
CA ALA A 160 -10.01 -12.37 -4.52
C ALA A 160 -10.66 -13.77 -4.49
N GLN A 161 -9.87 -14.82 -4.33
CA GLN A 161 -10.40 -16.18 -4.17
C GLN A 161 -11.24 -16.33 -2.89
N ARG A 162 -10.85 -15.65 -1.81
CA ARG A 162 -11.56 -15.70 -0.52
C ARG A 162 -12.79 -14.80 -0.51
N CYS A 163 -12.77 -13.64 -1.15
CA CYS A 163 -13.83 -12.63 -1.12
C CYS A 163 -14.41 -12.43 -2.54
N PRO A 164 -15.58 -13.02 -2.85
CA PRO A 164 -16.22 -12.87 -4.17
C PRO A 164 -16.60 -11.43 -4.54
N ALA A 165 -16.71 -10.53 -3.55
CA ALA A 165 -16.97 -9.12 -3.79
C ALA A 165 -15.74 -8.34 -4.27
N LEU A 166 -14.54 -8.94 -4.29
CA LEU A 166 -13.30 -8.33 -4.78
C LEU A 166 -13.04 -8.71 -6.24
N SER A 167 -13.02 -7.70 -7.11
CA SER A 167 -12.57 -7.81 -8.50
C SER A 167 -11.17 -7.24 -8.65
N VAL A 168 -10.25 -8.00 -9.23
CA VAL A 168 -8.84 -7.62 -9.39
C VAL A 168 -8.51 -7.41 -10.85
N HIS A 169 -7.89 -6.27 -11.17
CA HIS A 169 -7.46 -5.86 -12.50
C HIS A 169 -5.97 -5.51 -12.44
N LEU A 170 -5.13 -6.37 -13.03
CA LEU A 170 -3.67 -6.22 -13.02
C LEU A 170 -3.18 -5.58 -14.31
N PHE A 171 -2.30 -4.59 -14.21
CA PHE A 171 -1.74 -3.86 -15.34
C PHE A 171 -0.21 -3.91 -15.34
N ALA A 172 0.35 -4.03 -16.54
CA ALA A 172 1.79 -3.88 -16.75
C ALA A 172 2.05 -3.01 -17.97
N GLU A 173 2.92 -2.00 -17.83
CA GLU A 173 3.27 -1.11 -18.94
C GLU A 173 4.07 -1.85 -20.00
N GLN A 174 4.84 -2.86 -19.60
CA GLN A 174 5.70 -3.70 -20.45
C GLN A 174 5.58 -5.17 -20.06
N GLY A 175 5.70 -6.06 -21.04
CA GLY A 175 5.74 -7.50 -20.81
C GLY A 175 4.44 -8.09 -20.23
N ALA A 176 3.29 -7.49 -20.55
CA ALA A 176 1.98 -7.98 -20.10
C ALA A 176 1.56 -9.30 -20.76
N GLU A 177 2.13 -9.61 -21.93
CA GLU A 177 1.73 -10.74 -22.77
C GLU A 177 1.89 -12.07 -22.01
N LYS A 178 0.85 -12.91 -22.07
CA LYS A 178 0.80 -14.25 -21.44
C LYS A 178 0.94 -14.25 -19.90
N THR A 179 0.85 -13.09 -19.24
CA THR A 179 0.99 -12.98 -17.79
C THR A 179 -0.35 -12.84 -17.05
N GLY A 180 -1.45 -12.66 -17.81
CA GLY A 180 -2.76 -12.33 -17.26
C GLY A 180 -2.91 -10.87 -16.85
N CYS A 181 -1.92 -10.03 -17.15
CA CYS A 181 -2.01 -8.59 -16.95
C CYS A 181 -2.57 -7.90 -18.21
N MET A 182 -3.29 -6.82 -18.02
CA MET A 182 -3.68 -5.91 -19.10
C MET A 182 -2.48 -5.03 -19.48
N PRO A 183 -2.27 -4.76 -20.76
CA PRO A 183 -1.18 -3.89 -21.20
C PRO A 183 -1.47 -2.42 -20.90
N GLY A 184 -0.43 -1.68 -20.53
CA GLY A 184 -0.48 -0.23 -20.34
C GLY A 184 -0.75 0.21 -18.91
N ARG A 185 -1.18 1.48 -18.79
CA ARG A 185 -1.41 2.15 -17.50
C ARG A 185 -2.88 2.13 -17.11
N ILE A 186 -3.14 2.26 -15.83
CA ILE A 186 -4.49 2.53 -15.32
C ILE A 186 -4.90 3.93 -15.76
N THR A 187 -6.03 4.03 -16.47
CA THR A 187 -6.62 5.30 -16.90
C THR A 187 -8.07 5.41 -16.42
N PRO A 188 -8.64 6.63 -16.33
CA PRO A 188 -10.04 6.81 -15.96
C PRO A 188 -11.01 6.06 -16.89
N GLU A 189 -10.71 6.00 -18.19
CA GLU A 189 -11.51 5.28 -19.19
C GLU A 189 -11.60 3.80 -18.85
N VAL A 190 -10.44 3.21 -18.58
CA VAL A 190 -10.33 1.79 -18.26
C VAL A 190 -11.07 1.49 -16.96
N VAL A 191 -10.87 2.30 -15.92
CA VAL A 191 -11.56 2.14 -14.63
C VAL A 191 -13.08 2.17 -14.81
N PHE A 192 -13.61 3.14 -15.52
CA PHE A 192 -15.05 3.25 -15.78
C PHE A 192 -15.58 2.10 -16.64
N GLY A 193 -14.78 1.57 -17.56
CA GLY A 193 -15.16 0.44 -18.41
C GLY A 193 -15.39 -0.88 -17.66
N PHE A 194 -14.80 -1.04 -16.46
CA PHE A 194 -14.96 -2.24 -15.61
C PHE A 194 -16.05 -2.10 -14.54
N MET A 195 -16.65 -0.92 -14.39
CA MET A 195 -17.58 -0.64 -13.29
C MET A 195 -18.99 -0.36 -13.81
N THR A 196 -20.00 -0.99 -13.20
CA THR A 196 -21.39 -0.78 -13.56
C THR A 196 -21.91 0.58 -13.10
N ASP A 197 -21.53 1.00 -11.88
CA ASP A 197 -21.91 2.30 -11.31
C ASP A 197 -20.70 2.98 -10.65
N PRO A 198 -19.82 3.58 -11.44
CA PRO A 198 -18.59 4.20 -10.93
C PRO A 198 -18.85 5.43 -10.05
N LEU A 199 -20.02 6.08 -10.16
CA LEU A 199 -20.34 7.24 -9.35
C LEU A 199 -20.83 6.90 -7.93
N ALA A 200 -21.20 5.63 -7.68
CA ALA A 200 -21.66 5.16 -6.36
C ALA A 200 -20.54 4.72 -5.41
N VAL A 201 -19.29 4.63 -5.88
CA VAL A 201 -18.17 4.12 -5.09
C VAL A 201 -17.28 5.22 -4.52
N LEU A 202 -16.51 4.87 -3.50
CA LEU A 202 -15.38 5.67 -3.03
C LEU A 202 -14.10 5.24 -3.76
N PHE A 203 -13.38 6.21 -4.28
CA PHE A 203 -12.09 6.00 -4.92
C PHE A 203 -10.96 6.26 -3.95
N TYR A 204 -10.06 5.28 -3.81
CA TYR A 204 -8.85 5.39 -3.02
C TYR A 204 -7.64 5.23 -3.95
N LEU A 205 -6.76 6.21 -3.95
CA LEU A 205 -5.62 6.26 -4.85
C LEU A 205 -4.31 6.27 -4.06
N ALA A 206 -3.41 5.35 -4.36
CA ALA A 206 -2.06 5.30 -3.80
C ALA A 206 -1.06 4.90 -4.89
N GLY A 207 -0.03 5.72 -5.09
CA GLY A 207 0.98 5.48 -6.12
C GLY A 207 1.76 6.73 -6.53
N PRO A 208 2.52 6.66 -7.62
CA PRO A 208 3.38 7.75 -8.05
C PRO A 208 2.62 9.06 -8.32
N PRO A 209 3.23 10.24 -8.09
CA PRO A 209 2.60 11.54 -8.37
C PRO A 209 2.06 11.67 -9.80
N GLU A 210 2.76 11.10 -10.79
CA GLU A 210 2.30 11.14 -12.19
C GLU A 210 0.99 10.37 -12.41
N MET A 211 0.75 9.29 -11.68
CA MET A 211 -0.52 8.57 -11.70
C MET A 211 -1.64 9.44 -11.10
N MET A 212 -1.37 10.14 -9.99
CA MET A 212 -2.33 11.04 -9.35
C MET A 212 -2.74 12.19 -10.26
N LYS A 213 -1.77 12.80 -10.97
CA LYS A 213 -1.99 13.90 -11.93
C LYS A 213 -2.93 13.52 -13.08
N VAL A 214 -3.00 12.24 -13.43
CA VAL A 214 -3.89 11.74 -14.49
C VAL A 214 -5.22 11.27 -13.92
N LEU A 215 -5.19 10.46 -12.87
CA LEU A 215 -6.40 9.81 -12.38
C LEU A 215 -7.33 10.78 -11.64
N VAL A 216 -6.82 11.66 -10.80
CA VAL A 216 -7.67 12.55 -9.99
C VAL A 216 -8.49 13.48 -10.90
N PRO A 217 -7.90 14.29 -11.81
CA PRO A 217 -8.70 15.14 -12.69
C PRO A 217 -9.56 14.32 -13.63
N GLY A 218 -9.06 13.21 -14.19
CA GLY A 218 -9.84 12.41 -15.12
C GLY A 218 -11.05 11.71 -14.50
N LEU A 219 -11.03 11.38 -13.19
CA LEU A 219 -12.21 10.92 -12.45
C LEU A 219 -13.20 12.06 -12.23
N GLN A 220 -12.72 13.27 -11.89
CA GLN A 220 -13.58 14.45 -11.69
C GLN A 220 -14.27 14.89 -12.99
N GLU A 221 -13.56 14.89 -14.12
CA GLU A 221 -14.11 15.17 -15.44
C GLU A 221 -15.23 14.21 -15.85
N ARG A 222 -15.22 12.99 -15.28
CA ARG A 222 -16.29 11.97 -15.45
C ARG A 222 -17.38 12.04 -14.40
N GLY A 223 -17.41 13.10 -13.61
CA GLY A 223 -18.47 13.38 -12.66
C GLY A 223 -18.27 12.78 -11.26
N VAL A 224 -17.08 12.20 -10.95
CA VAL A 224 -16.80 11.76 -9.57
C VAL A 224 -16.58 12.98 -8.68
N PRO A 225 -17.41 13.19 -7.64
CA PRO A 225 -17.24 14.32 -6.74
C PRO A 225 -15.91 14.25 -5.97
N ALA A 226 -15.27 15.40 -5.75
CA ALA A 226 -13.97 15.46 -5.08
C ALA A 226 -13.96 14.77 -3.70
N HIS A 227 -15.04 14.85 -2.93
CA HIS A 227 -15.16 14.20 -1.62
C HIS A 227 -15.24 12.67 -1.67
N ARG A 228 -15.40 12.09 -2.86
CA ARG A 228 -15.35 10.64 -3.10
C ARG A 228 -14.00 10.15 -3.62
N ILE A 229 -13.02 11.04 -3.72
CA ILE A 229 -11.66 10.73 -4.16
C ILE A 229 -10.73 10.97 -2.97
N VAL A 230 -10.20 9.89 -2.43
CA VAL A 230 -9.26 9.89 -1.30
C VAL A 230 -7.90 9.50 -1.82
N THR A 231 -6.90 10.33 -1.59
CA THR A 231 -5.53 10.09 -2.06
C THR A 231 -4.59 9.86 -0.89
N ASP A 232 -3.65 8.93 -1.03
CA ASP A 232 -2.52 8.80 -0.13
C ASP A 232 -1.50 9.90 -0.49
N ALA A 233 -1.46 10.93 0.33
CA ALA A 233 -0.74 12.19 0.04
C ALA A 233 0.76 12.15 0.42
N TRP A 234 1.29 10.99 0.82
CA TRP A 234 2.63 10.91 1.43
C TRP A 234 3.72 10.36 0.51
N GLU A 235 3.46 10.15 -0.78
CA GLU A 235 4.47 9.79 -1.78
C GLU A 235 4.94 10.97 -2.64
#